data_ba559ff33e1ec298f1bc20032a3eb701
#
_entry.id   ba559ff33e1ec298f1bc20032a3eb701
#
_cell.length_a   1.000
_cell.length_b   1.000
_cell.length_c   1.000
_cell.angle_alpha   90.00
_cell.angle_beta   90.00
_cell.angle_gamma   90.00
#
_symmetry.space_group_name_H-M   'P 1'
#
loop_
_entity.id
_entity.type
_entity.pdbx_description
1 polymer ?
#
loop_
_entity_poly.entity_id
_entity_poly.type
_entity_poly.pdbx_seq_one_letter_code
_entity_poly.pdbx_strand_id
1 'polypeptide(L)'
;MRRTILATAMAAALFLPLSSHAKPFHWASQGDILTLDPHAQNEGLTIAASSYVYEPLVQYNEEFDLVPALATSWEQVSPTVWRFTLRENVMFHDGTPFEADDVEFSIKRAMAPTSHFKAYVNGIKDVRATGPNTVEIETAGPNPVLLRQLTNVFIMNRDWAEKNNATQPQDFSKKEETFSARNTNGTGPYKLVSREVDVRTVFEENPDWWNAANKKGNVTKVTYTPIKQSATRTAALLSGEIDFVLDPAAQDLDRLRQQAKVVEGNEYRTIYIGLDQKSPELKYSSIKGKNPFADVRVREALYRAIDVEALKKAVMRGLSAPTGTMIAPQVNGWSEELAKRIPYDPEKSKQLLKEAGYENNLDFTLDCPNNRYINDEAICQAVVAMWARIGVKAQLNAMPRATYFPKVQNYDTSAYLFGWGVPTFDALYTLQSLIRSKGEGADGSFNYGGYSNPEVDKLIDQVKTETDDAKRTEAIRKALAIHAQEFGHIPLHDQVIPWAMRKNVNVVHRADNRLTMEWVTIE
;
A
#
# COMPACT_ATOMS: atom_id res chain seq x y z
N MET A 1 33.09 56.84 62.98
CA MET A 1 32.90 56.70 61.53
C MET A 1 33.04 55.25 61.17
N ARG A 2 31.93 54.55 61.03
CA ARG A 2 31.90 53.14 60.58
C ARG A 2 31.41 53.09 59.12
N ARG A 3 32.24 52.63 58.22
CA ARG A 3 31.89 52.43 56.81
C ARG A 3 31.32 51.02 56.67
N THR A 4 30.05 50.94 56.29
CA THR A 4 29.34 49.69 55.89
C THR A 4 29.63 49.42 54.43
N ILE A 5 30.23 48.27 54.12
CA ILE A 5 30.44 47.79 52.75
C ILE A 5 29.25 46.86 52.42
N LEU A 6 28.40 47.26 51.45
CA LEU A 6 27.36 46.41 50.85
C LEU A 6 28.03 45.54 49.84
N ALA A 7 27.99 44.20 50.04
CA ALA A 7 28.38 43.20 49.08
C ALA A 7 27.14 42.82 48.25
N THR A 8 27.13 43.21 46.96
CA THR A 8 26.12 42.80 45.98
C THR A 8 26.49 41.40 45.45
N ALA A 9 25.73 40.36 45.85
CA ALA A 9 25.88 39.04 45.32
C ALA A 9 25.17 38.97 43.97
N MET A 10 25.92 38.84 42.90
CA MET A 10 25.44 38.63 41.54
C MET A 10 25.14 37.12 41.36
N ALA A 11 23.87 36.71 41.39
CA ALA A 11 23.44 35.33 41.09
C ALA A 11 23.59 35.09 39.58
N ALA A 12 24.65 34.41 39.18
CA ALA A 12 24.80 33.85 37.83
C ALA A 12 23.86 32.63 37.67
N ALA A 13 22.74 32.82 37.00
CA ALA A 13 21.88 31.71 36.57
C ALA A 13 22.65 30.90 35.54
N LEU A 14 23.15 29.73 35.95
CA LEU A 14 23.68 28.72 35.06
C LEU A 14 22.52 28.16 34.21
N PHE A 15 22.35 28.68 33.00
CA PHE A 15 21.63 27.98 31.95
C PHE A 15 22.42 26.72 31.56
N LEU A 16 22.13 25.60 32.22
CA LEU A 16 22.53 24.30 31.71
C LEU A 16 21.77 24.10 30.40
N PRO A 17 22.45 23.87 29.27
CA PRO A 17 21.76 23.43 28.07
C PRO A 17 21.09 22.08 28.43
N LEU A 18 19.78 22.00 28.30
CA LEU A 18 19.09 20.74 28.27
C LEU A 18 19.71 19.95 27.10
N SER A 19 20.62 19.06 27.41
CA SER A 19 21.14 18.10 26.45
C SER A 19 19.94 17.32 25.94
N SER A 20 19.45 17.68 24.78
CA SER A 20 18.53 16.82 24.02
C SER A 20 19.23 15.47 23.88
N HIS A 21 18.81 14.49 24.69
CA HIS A 21 19.35 13.14 24.59
C HIS A 21 18.97 12.62 23.22
N ALA A 22 19.97 12.38 22.37
CA ALA A 22 19.77 11.74 21.08
C ALA A 22 19.00 10.42 21.31
N LYS A 23 17.86 10.28 20.64
CA LYS A 23 17.06 9.05 20.69
C LYS A 23 17.23 8.29 19.37
N PRO A 24 18.24 7.43 19.27
CA PRO A 24 18.44 6.58 18.13
C PRO A 24 17.32 5.54 18.05
N PHE A 25 16.93 5.20 16.84
CA PHE A 25 15.93 4.18 16.56
C PHE A 25 16.47 3.20 15.52
N HIS A 26 16.58 1.94 15.89
CA HIS A 26 17.07 0.87 15.04
C HIS A 26 15.92 -0.04 14.65
N TRP A 27 15.72 -0.27 13.36
CA TRP A 27 14.67 -1.14 12.91
C TRP A 27 15.09 -2.05 11.77
N ALA A 28 14.35 -3.14 11.59
CA ALA A 28 14.65 -4.15 10.60
C ALA A 28 13.40 -4.62 9.87
N SER A 29 13.61 -5.05 8.64
CA SER A 29 12.65 -5.79 7.80
C SER A 29 13.38 -6.89 7.04
N GLN A 30 12.64 -7.72 6.33
CA GLN A 30 13.16 -8.87 5.59
C GLN A 30 14.04 -8.46 4.39
N GLY A 31 13.66 -7.38 3.67
CA GLY A 31 14.35 -6.92 2.47
C GLY A 31 15.20 -5.68 2.69
N ASP A 32 16.05 -5.31 1.71
CA ASP A 32 16.70 -4.01 1.70
C ASP A 32 15.87 -2.99 0.89
N ILE A 33 16.12 -1.70 1.15
CA ILE A 33 15.65 -0.58 0.34
C ILE A 33 16.26 -0.75 -1.06
N LEU A 34 15.43 -0.76 -2.12
CA LEU A 34 15.93 -1.05 -3.47
C LEU A 34 16.73 0.11 -4.07
N THR A 35 16.31 1.34 -3.81
CA THR A 35 16.90 2.57 -4.32
C THR A 35 16.50 3.75 -3.44
N LEU A 36 17.23 4.86 -3.50
CA LEU A 36 16.83 6.13 -2.90
C LEU A 36 16.27 7.11 -3.95
N ASP A 37 16.21 6.71 -5.23
CA ASP A 37 15.53 7.47 -6.27
C ASP A 37 14.01 7.39 -6.07
N PRO A 38 13.32 8.51 -5.76
CA PRO A 38 11.92 8.48 -5.34
C PRO A 38 10.92 8.11 -6.44
N HIS A 39 11.34 8.04 -7.72
CA HIS A 39 10.47 7.68 -8.83
C HIS A 39 10.86 6.37 -9.55
N ALA A 40 11.90 5.68 -9.07
CA ALA A 40 12.43 4.48 -9.75
C ALA A 40 11.72 3.19 -9.37
N GLN A 41 11.27 3.02 -8.11
CA GLN A 41 10.67 1.78 -7.64
C GLN A 41 9.41 2.02 -6.80
N ASN A 42 8.27 1.56 -7.30
CA ASN A 42 6.99 1.56 -6.58
C ASN A 42 6.89 0.29 -5.72
N GLU A 43 7.67 0.27 -4.63
CA GLU A 43 7.74 -0.84 -3.68
C GLU A 43 7.65 -0.30 -2.24
N GLY A 44 6.89 -0.98 -1.37
CA GLY A 44 6.45 -0.45 -0.07
C GLY A 44 7.57 0.00 0.86
N LEU A 45 8.62 -0.82 1.05
CA LEU A 45 9.76 -0.48 1.92
C LEU A 45 10.59 0.68 1.34
N THR A 46 10.78 0.70 0.02
CA THR A 46 11.49 1.75 -0.71
C THR A 46 10.76 3.09 -0.61
N ILE A 47 9.44 3.08 -0.77
CA ILE A 47 8.60 4.28 -0.61
C ILE A 47 8.62 4.76 0.85
N ALA A 48 8.55 3.85 1.83
CA ALA A 48 8.63 4.20 3.25
C ALA A 48 9.95 4.91 3.58
N ALA A 49 11.08 4.40 3.09
CA ALA A 49 12.38 5.05 3.27
C ALA A 49 12.48 6.39 2.53
N SER A 50 11.91 6.48 1.32
CA SER A 50 11.86 7.74 0.56
C SER A 50 11.07 8.83 1.29
N SER A 51 9.98 8.46 2.02
CA SER A 51 9.16 9.41 2.78
C SER A 51 9.89 10.05 3.98
N TYR A 52 11.03 9.50 4.42
CA TYR A 52 11.86 10.17 5.44
C TYR A 52 12.58 11.39 4.87
N VAL A 53 12.85 11.38 3.59
CA VAL A 53 13.71 12.36 2.88
C VAL A 53 12.91 13.30 2.00
N TYR A 54 11.89 12.78 1.29
CA TYR A 54 11.10 13.52 0.31
C TYR A 54 9.66 13.67 0.77
N GLU A 55 9.02 14.76 0.36
CA GLU A 55 7.62 15.04 0.67
C GLU A 55 6.80 15.23 -0.61
N PRO A 56 5.51 14.85 -0.60
CA PRO A 56 4.57 15.12 -1.70
C PRO A 56 3.91 16.50 -1.54
N LEU A 57 3.06 16.88 -2.51
CA LEU A 57 2.21 18.08 -2.40
C LEU A 57 1.15 17.94 -1.30
N VAL A 58 0.54 16.79 -1.23
CA VAL A 58 -0.52 16.41 -0.27
C VAL A 58 -0.19 15.06 0.34
N GLN A 59 -0.58 14.82 1.58
CA GLN A 59 -0.29 13.58 2.29
C GLN A 59 -1.50 13.07 3.06
N TYR A 60 -1.40 11.86 3.60
CA TYR A 60 -2.37 11.31 4.54
C TYR A 60 -1.93 11.56 5.98
N ASN A 61 -2.88 11.97 6.84
CA ASN A 61 -2.71 11.98 8.29
C ASN A 61 -2.82 10.56 8.89
N GLU A 62 -2.87 10.44 10.22
CA GLU A 62 -2.99 9.16 10.92
C GLU A 62 -4.33 8.45 10.63
N GLU A 63 -5.39 9.22 10.37
CA GLU A 63 -6.74 8.76 10.07
C GLU A 63 -6.98 8.48 8.58
N PHE A 64 -5.93 8.66 7.73
CA PHE A 64 -6.01 8.56 6.27
C PHE A 64 -6.84 9.65 5.59
N ASP A 65 -7.02 10.81 6.24
CA ASP A 65 -7.55 12.00 5.58
C ASP A 65 -6.45 12.69 4.79
N LEU A 66 -6.84 13.30 3.66
CA LEU A 66 -5.94 14.13 2.86
C LEU A 66 -5.67 15.48 3.57
N VAL A 67 -4.42 15.76 3.80
CA VAL A 67 -3.97 17.01 4.46
C VAL A 67 -2.88 17.70 3.65
N PRO A 68 -2.72 19.05 3.81
CA PRO A 68 -1.62 19.79 3.21
C PRO A 68 -0.23 19.26 3.61
N ALA A 69 0.68 19.19 2.61
CA ALA A 69 2.11 18.97 2.82
C ALA A 69 2.91 20.13 2.19
N LEU A 70 3.58 19.92 1.06
CA LEU A 70 4.27 21.00 0.34
C LEU A 70 3.30 21.98 -0.35
N ALA A 71 2.07 21.58 -0.65
CA ALA A 71 0.98 22.49 -0.97
C ALA A 71 0.23 22.89 0.32
N THR A 72 -0.12 24.17 0.47
CA THR A 72 -0.93 24.70 1.59
C THR A 72 -2.41 24.64 1.29
N SER A 73 -2.78 24.71 -0.01
CA SER A 73 -4.15 24.63 -0.50
C SER A 73 -4.18 24.22 -1.96
N TRP A 74 -5.35 23.81 -2.42
CA TRP A 74 -5.63 23.49 -3.82
C TRP A 74 -7.07 23.82 -4.17
N GLU A 75 -7.31 24.11 -5.43
CA GLU A 75 -8.64 24.35 -5.98
C GLU A 75 -8.76 23.77 -7.39
N GLN A 76 -9.93 23.28 -7.73
CA GLN A 76 -10.24 22.86 -9.09
C GLN A 76 -10.78 24.07 -9.87
N VAL A 77 -9.93 24.71 -10.68
CA VAL A 77 -10.28 25.93 -11.43
C VAL A 77 -11.09 25.63 -12.70
N SER A 78 -11.05 24.39 -13.18
CA SER A 78 -11.92 23.87 -14.23
C SER A 78 -12.06 22.34 -14.08
N PRO A 79 -12.95 21.65 -14.80
CA PRO A 79 -13.08 20.20 -14.69
C PRO A 79 -11.79 19.40 -14.90
N THR A 80 -10.81 19.98 -15.56
CA THR A 80 -9.52 19.32 -15.88
C THR A 80 -8.30 20.08 -15.38
N VAL A 81 -8.45 21.19 -14.66
CA VAL A 81 -7.31 21.97 -14.16
C VAL A 81 -7.41 22.17 -12.67
N TRP A 82 -6.37 21.75 -11.99
CA TRP A 82 -6.16 21.95 -10.55
C TRP A 82 -5.04 22.95 -10.31
N ARG A 83 -5.27 23.94 -9.44
CA ARG A 83 -4.26 24.90 -9.00
C ARG A 83 -3.85 24.59 -7.56
N PHE A 84 -2.55 24.57 -7.33
CA PHE A 84 -1.93 24.35 -6.02
C PHE A 84 -1.19 25.60 -5.58
N THR A 85 -1.43 26.05 -4.34
CA THR A 85 -0.63 27.07 -3.69
C THR A 85 0.43 26.37 -2.85
N LEU A 86 1.70 26.65 -3.09
CA LEU A 86 2.83 26.01 -2.44
C LEU A 86 3.20 26.70 -1.13
N ARG A 87 3.83 25.94 -0.26
CA ARG A 87 4.35 26.41 1.02
C ARG A 87 5.58 27.26 0.80
N GLU A 88 5.63 28.42 1.46
CA GLU A 88 6.79 29.31 1.44
C GLU A 88 7.80 28.92 2.52
N ASN A 89 9.06 29.36 2.36
CA ASN A 89 10.16 29.16 3.30
C ASN A 89 10.47 27.67 3.59
N VAL A 90 10.22 26.78 2.65
CA VAL A 90 10.68 25.40 2.70
C VAL A 90 12.06 25.31 2.04
N MET A 91 12.97 24.59 2.69
CA MET A 91 14.33 24.39 2.19
C MET A 91 14.57 22.91 1.93
N PHE A 92 15.30 22.61 0.84
CA PHE A 92 15.89 21.30 0.63
C PHE A 92 17.04 21.04 1.61
N HIS A 93 17.45 19.80 1.73
CA HIS A 93 18.50 19.39 2.69
C HIS A 93 19.86 20.05 2.46
N ASP A 94 20.14 20.50 1.24
CA ASP A 94 21.34 21.26 0.89
C ASP A 94 21.22 22.78 1.13
N GLY A 95 20.07 23.24 1.62
CA GLY A 95 19.79 24.64 1.91
C GLY A 95 19.29 25.46 0.71
N THR A 96 19.00 24.83 -0.43
CA THR A 96 18.34 25.50 -1.56
C THR A 96 16.82 25.63 -1.30
N PRO A 97 16.16 26.72 -1.79
CA PRO A 97 14.72 26.89 -1.59
C PRO A 97 13.91 25.91 -2.44
N PHE A 98 12.74 25.54 -1.93
CA PHE A 98 11.71 24.81 -2.68
C PHE A 98 10.85 25.78 -3.47
N GLU A 99 10.65 25.53 -4.75
CA GLU A 99 9.93 26.41 -5.68
C GLU A 99 8.98 25.62 -6.60
N ALA A 100 8.11 26.32 -7.34
CA ALA A 100 7.13 25.74 -8.23
C ALA A 100 7.76 24.90 -9.37
N ASP A 101 8.95 25.27 -9.81
CA ASP A 101 9.70 24.57 -10.86
C ASP A 101 10.14 23.15 -10.40
N ASP A 102 10.37 22.95 -9.10
CA ASP A 102 10.70 21.63 -8.55
C ASP A 102 9.50 20.68 -8.64
N VAL A 103 8.29 21.21 -8.44
CA VAL A 103 7.04 20.45 -8.58
C VAL A 103 6.80 20.06 -10.04
N GLU A 104 6.93 21.04 -10.95
CA GLU A 104 6.81 20.79 -12.39
C GLU A 104 7.80 19.72 -12.86
N PHE A 105 9.07 19.86 -12.49
CA PHE A 105 10.12 18.91 -12.77
C PHE A 105 9.81 17.52 -12.23
N SER A 106 9.42 17.41 -10.96
CA SER A 106 9.22 16.13 -10.28
C SER A 106 8.05 15.33 -10.84
N ILE A 107 6.92 16.00 -11.16
CA ILE A 107 5.77 15.33 -11.75
C ILE A 107 6.11 14.89 -13.18
N LYS A 108 6.76 15.75 -14.00
CA LYS A 108 7.23 15.37 -15.34
C LYS A 108 8.23 14.21 -15.29
N ARG A 109 9.12 14.19 -14.29
CA ARG A 109 10.04 13.08 -14.05
C ARG A 109 9.31 11.78 -13.70
N ALA A 110 8.25 11.85 -12.88
CA ALA A 110 7.42 10.68 -12.56
C ALA A 110 6.66 10.13 -13.80
N MET A 111 6.40 10.97 -14.83
CA MET A 111 5.82 10.56 -16.10
C MET A 111 6.83 9.88 -17.05
N ALA A 112 8.12 9.97 -16.80
CA ALA A 112 9.17 9.45 -17.67
C ALA A 112 9.03 7.93 -17.92
N PRO A 113 9.49 7.42 -19.09
CA PRO A 113 9.36 5.99 -19.44
C PRO A 113 9.96 5.02 -18.42
N THR A 114 11.05 5.41 -17.76
CA THR A 114 11.76 4.59 -16.76
C THR A 114 11.13 4.63 -15.36
N SER A 115 10.16 5.52 -15.13
CA SER A 115 9.48 5.66 -13.84
C SER A 115 8.51 4.50 -13.58
N HIS A 116 8.55 3.96 -12.36
CA HIS A 116 7.54 3.02 -11.86
C HIS A 116 6.34 3.73 -11.18
N PHE A 117 6.34 5.07 -11.16
CA PHE A 117 5.27 5.90 -10.59
C PHE A 117 4.25 6.39 -11.63
N LYS A 118 4.37 5.98 -12.88
CA LYS A 118 3.45 6.37 -13.98
C LYS A 118 1.98 6.14 -13.65
N ALA A 119 1.65 5.11 -12.88
CA ALA A 119 0.27 4.82 -12.48
C ALA A 119 -0.37 5.95 -11.66
N TYR A 120 0.44 6.77 -10.97
CA TYR A 120 -0.04 7.90 -10.18
C TYR A 120 -0.13 9.21 -10.98
N VAL A 121 0.40 9.26 -12.19
CA VAL A 121 0.47 10.47 -13.01
C VAL A 121 -0.07 10.28 -14.45
N ASN A 122 -0.53 9.07 -14.80
CA ASN A 122 -1.00 8.74 -16.16
C ASN A 122 -2.24 9.54 -16.62
N GLY A 123 -3.00 10.09 -15.67
CA GLY A 123 -4.13 10.99 -15.97
C GLY A 123 -3.72 12.45 -16.11
N ILE A 124 -2.46 12.81 -15.86
CA ILE A 124 -1.93 14.17 -16.00
C ILE A 124 -1.51 14.38 -17.45
N LYS A 125 -2.01 15.48 -18.05
CA LYS A 125 -1.66 15.89 -19.40
C LYS A 125 -0.47 16.85 -19.40
N ASP A 126 -0.47 17.82 -18.47
CA ASP A 126 0.58 18.82 -18.34
C ASP A 126 0.67 19.37 -16.92
N VAL A 127 1.84 19.87 -16.55
CA VAL A 127 2.12 20.56 -15.29
C VAL A 127 2.92 21.80 -15.59
N ARG A 128 2.56 22.94 -14.98
CA ARG A 128 3.22 24.23 -15.21
C ARG A 128 3.36 25.01 -13.91
N ALA A 129 4.54 25.52 -13.66
CA ALA A 129 4.75 26.59 -12.72
C ALA A 129 4.13 27.88 -13.31
N THR A 130 3.15 28.47 -12.63
CA THR A 130 2.45 29.69 -13.07
C THR A 130 2.82 30.91 -12.23
N GLY A 131 3.66 30.70 -11.22
CA GLY A 131 4.23 31.71 -10.33
C GLY A 131 5.24 31.04 -9.39
N PRO A 132 5.98 31.78 -8.57
CA PRO A 132 7.01 31.20 -7.70
C PRO A 132 6.44 30.16 -6.71
N ASN A 133 5.18 30.35 -6.27
CA ASN A 133 4.51 29.47 -5.30
C ASN A 133 3.17 28.94 -5.85
N THR A 134 3.03 28.80 -7.18
CA THR A 134 1.78 28.36 -7.78
C THR A 134 2.05 27.39 -8.92
N VAL A 135 1.39 26.24 -8.87
CA VAL A 135 1.47 25.20 -9.91
C VAL A 135 0.07 24.87 -10.40
N GLU A 136 -0.10 24.74 -11.70
CA GLU A 136 -1.29 24.20 -12.33
C GLU A 136 -1.01 22.82 -12.92
N ILE A 137 -1.92 21.87 -12.63
CA ILE A 137 -1.91 20.51 -13.17
C ILE A 137 -3.13 20.35 -14.07
N GLU A 138 -2.90 20.15 -15.37
CA GLU A 138 -3.93 19.83 -16.34
C GLU A 138 -4.06 18.32 -16.49
N THR A 139 -5.27 17.78 -16.33
CA THR A 139 -5.59 16.36 -16.52
C THR A 139 -6.22 16.12 -17.89
N ALA A 140 -6.09 14.90 -18.42
CA ALA A 140 -6.64 14.52 -19.73
C ALA A 140 -8.18 14.49 -19.76
N GLY A 141 -8.82 14.39 -18.61
CA GLY A 141 -10.25 14.44 -18.34
C GLY A 141 -10.47 14.73 -16.86
N PRO A 142 -11.73 14.86 -16.37
CA PRO A 142 -11.98 15.00 -14.95
C PRO A 142 -11.30 13.88 -14.16
N ASN A 143 -10.55 14.22 -13.11
CA ASN A 143 -9.83 13.26 -12.28
C ASN A 143 -10.12 13.50 -10.80
N PRO A 144 -11.17 12.90 -10.24
CA PRO A 144 -11.54 13.08 -8.83
C PRO A 144 -10.54 12.43 -7.85
N VAL A 145 -9.60 11.61 -8.33
CA VAL A 145 -8.60 10.93 -7.49
C VAL A 145 -7.21 11.56 -7.58
N LEU A 146 -7.04 12.68 -8.29
CA LEU A 146 -5.73 13.33 -8.48
C LEU A 146 -5.00 13.57 -7.16
N LEU A 147 -5.67 14.15 -6.17
CA LEU A 147 -5.06 14.44 -4.86
C LEU A 147 -4.53 13.17 -4.18
N ARG A 148 -5.30 12.07 -4.24
CA ARG A 148 -4.90 10.76 -3.69
C ARG A 148 -3.72 10.14 -4.45
N GLN A 149 -3.65 10.35 -5.76
CA GLN A 149 -2.52 9.91 -6.57
C GLN A 149 -1.24 10.68 -6.21
N LEU A 150 -1.36 12.01 -6.03
CA LEU A 150 -0.24 12.90 -5.69
C LEU A 150 0.38 12.62 -4.32
N THR A 151 -0.30 11.94 -3.38
CA THR A 151 0.31 11.51 -2.09
C THR A 151 1.50 10.57 -2.27
N ASN A 152 1.66 9.97 -3.43
CA ASN A 152 2.76 9.06 -3.76
C ASN A 152 3.82 9.68 -4.68
N VAL A 153 3.65 10.94 -5.11
CA VAL A 153 4.59 11.63 -5.99
C VAL A 153 5.45 12.57 -5.16
N PHE A 154 6.67 12.15 -4.88
CA PHE A 154 7.62 12.90 -4.09
C PHE A 154 8.30 14.00 -4.89
N ILE A 155 8.57 15.14 -4.25
CA ILE A 155 9.21 16.29 -4.89
C ILE A 155 10.72 16.26 -4.69
N MET A 156 11.47 16.43 -5.78
CA MET A 156 12.92 16.52 -5.84
C MET A 156 13.33 17.94 -6.23
N ASN A 157 14.52 18.35 -5.79
CA ASN A 157 15.12 19.59 -6.28
C ASN A 157 15.59 19.44 -7.73
N ARG A 158 15.09 20.28 -8.63
CA ARG A 158 15.42 20.28 -10.06
C ARG A 158 16.90 20.52 -10.31
N ASP A 159 17.45 21.58 -9.74
CA ASP A 159 18.84 22.01 -9.99
C ASP A 159 19.84 20.98 -9.45
N TRP A 160 19.54 20.36 -8.30
CA TRP A 160 20.33 19.23 -7.79
C TRP A 160 20.27 18.03 -8.75
N ALA A 161 19.11 17.71 -9.30
CA ALA A 161 18.95 16.61 -10.23
C ALA A 161 19.70 16.85 -11.55
N GLU A 162 19.65 18.07 -12.08
CA GLU A 162 20.40 18.49 -13.27
C GLU A 162 21.90 18.42 -13.04
N LYS A 163 22.39 18.99 -11.94
CA LYS A 163 23.82 18.99 -11.55
C LYS A 163 24.39 17.58 -11.44
N ASN A 164 23.59 16.61 -11.00
CA ASN A 164 24.04 15.26 -10.72
C ASN A 164 23.61 14.22 -11.78
N ASN A 165 23.16 14.66 -12.96
CA ASN A 165 22.68 13.79 -14.05
C ASN A 165 21.55 12.83 -13.58
N ALA A 166 20.66 13.30 -12.70
CA ALA A 166 19.55 12.55 -12.12
C ALA A 166 18.18 13.04 -12.61
N THR A 167 18.11 13.69 -13.79
CA THR A 167 16.88 14.20 -14.37
C THR A 167 15.91 13.12 -14.84
N GLN A 168 16.40 11.91 -15.07
CA GLN A 168 15.57 10.73 -15.36
C GLN A 168 15.58 9.76 -14.17
N PRO A 169 14.45 9.09 -13.88
CA PRO A 169 14.45 8.00 -12.90
C PRO A 169 15.41 6.88 -13.30
N GLN A 170 16.03 6.27 -12.30
CA GLN A 170 16.87 5.10 -12.51
C GLN A 170 16.12 4.03 -13.31
N ASP A 171 16.70 3.56 -14.40
CA ASP A 171 16.18 2.42 -15.16
C ASP A 171 16.57 1.11 -14.45
N PHE A 172 15.65 0.63 -13.63
CA PHE A 172 15.88 -0.58 -12.84
C PHE A 172 16.02 -1.85 -13.70
N SER A 173 15.48 -1.84 -14.92
CA SER A 173 15.58 -2.98 -15.85
C SER A 173 17.00 -3.18 -16.37
N LYS A 174 17.77 -2.11 -16.49
CA LYS A 174 19.16 -2.12 -16.96
C LYS A 174 20.19 -2.33 -15.87
N LYS A 175 19.77 -2.38 -14.59
CA LYS A 175 20.65 -2.46 -13.42
C LYS A 175 21.68 -1.32 -13.36
N GLU A 176 21.37 -0.18 -13.95
CA GLU A 176 22.20 1.02 -13.87
C GLU A 176 22.07 1.64 -12.49
N GLU A 177 23.17 2.05 -11.90
CA GLU A 177 23.20 2.85 -10.69
C GLU A 177 23.33 4.33 -11.05
N THR A 178 22.29 5.11 -10.78
CA THR A 178 22.32 6.56 -10.94
C THR A 178 22.76 7.23 -9.65
N PHE A 179 23.15 8.51 -9.72
CA PHE A 179 23.51 9.28 -8.52
C PHE A 179 22.37 9.32 -7.50
N SER A 180 21.12 9.48 -7.93
CA SER A 180 19.92 9.49 -7.09
C SER A 180 19.60 8.13 -6.43
N ALA A 181 20.17 7.02 -6.93
CA ALA A 181 20.00 5.72 -6.28
C ALA A 181 20.69 5.63 -4.91
N ARG A 182 21.72 6.45 -4.68
CA ARG A 182 22.54 6.44 -3.46
C ARG A 182 22.58 7.77 -2.71
N ASN A 183 22.17 8.86 -3.32
CA ASN A 183 22.21 10.21 -2.78
C ASN A 183 20.84 10.87 -2.84
N THR A 184 20.56 11.75 -1.90
CA THR A 184 19.25 12.39 -1.76
C THR A 184 19.37 13.88 -1.53
N ASN A 185 18.40 14.64 -2.02
CA ASN A 185 18.17 16.04 -1.64
C ASN A 185 16.66 16.29 -1.64
N GLY A 186 16.03 16.15 -0.50
CA GLY A 186 14.60 16.33 -0.28
C GLY A 186 14.32 17.43 0.74
N THR A 187 13.05 17.63 1.05
CA THR A 187 12.57 18.62 2.03
C THR A 187 12.19 17.99 3.37
N GLY A 188 12.25 16.67 3.47
CA GLY A 188 11.65 15.87 4.53
C GLY A 188 12.32 15.95 5.90
N PRO A 189 11.70 15.28 6.89
CA PRO A 189 12.09 15.35 8.30
C PRO A 189 13.46 14.74 8.64
N TYR A 190 14.03 13.92 7.74
CA TYR A 190 15.33 13.27 7.95
C TYR A 190 16.22 13.40 6.72
N LYS A 191 17.54 13.54 6.97
CA LYS A 191 18.61 13.59 5.97
C LYS A 191 19.32 12.25 5.91
N LEU A 192 19.69 11.80 4.70
CA LEU A 192 20.55 10.61 4.52
C LEU A 192 21.95 10.89 5.05
N VAL A 193 22.45 10.02 5.93
CA VAL A 193 23.85 10.04 6.41
C VAL A 193 24.72 9.07 5.62
N SER A 194 24.26 7.83 5.47
CA SER A 194 25.02 6.80 4.76
C SER A 194 24.10 5.66 4.30
N ARG A 195 24.48 5.02 3.21
CA ARG A 195 23.86 3.80 2.72
C ARG A 195 24.92 2.80 2.29
N GLU A 196 24.87 1.63 2.89
CA GLU A 196 25.62 0.45 2.52
C GLU A 196 24.61 -0.65 2.16
N VAL A 197 24.54 -0.97 0.86
CA VAL A 197 23.51 -1.89 0.31
C VAL A 197 23.59 -3.25 0.98
N ASP A 198 22.46 -3.84 1.32
CA ASP A 198 22.30 -5.11 2.05
C ASP A 198 22.92 -5.12 3.47
N VAL A 199 23.42 -3.99 3.96
CA VAL A 199 24.04 -3.88 5.29
C VAL A 199 23.25 -2.93 6.18
N ARG A 200 23.16 -1.64 5.81
CA ARG A 200 22.43 -0.63 6.59
C ARG A 200 22.19 0.67 5.81
N THR A 201 21.15 1.37 6.18
CA THR A 201 20.89 2.76 5.77
C THR A 201 20.68 3.61 7.02
N VAL A 202 21.35 4.76 7.10
CA VAL A 202 21.33 5.65 8.27
C VAL A 202 20.80 7.01 7.86
N PHE A 203 19.84 7.51 8.64
CA PHE A 203 19.29 8.86 8.51
C PHE A 203 19.44 9.58 9.83
N GLU A 204 19.53 10.92 9.78
CA GLU A 204 19.49 11.78 10.95
C GLU A 204 18.40 12.85 10.79
N GLU A 205 17.91 13.36 11.90
CA GLU A 205 16.89 14.40 11.93
C GLU A 205 17.35 15.65 11.17
N ASN A 206 16.42 16.22 10.38
CA ASN A 206 16.59 17.53 9.79
C ASN A 206 16.09 18.59 10.77
N PRO A 207 16.98 19.33 11.48
CA PRO A 207 16.56 20.32 12.45
C PRO A 207 15.85 21.52 11.80
N ASP A 208 16.09 21.75 10.52
CA ASP A 208 15.54 22.85 9.73
C ASP A 208 14.26 22.44 8.98
N TRP A 209 13.67 21.29 9.31
CA TRP A 209 12.45 20.84 8.66
C TRP A 209 11.31 21.82 8.94
N TRP A 210 10.63 22.25 7.87
CA TRP A 210 9.58 23.28 7.94
C TRP A 210 8.45 22.94 8.92
N ASN A 211 8.18 21.64 9.16
CA ASN A 211 7.12 21.16 10.06
C ASN A 211 7.64 20.64 11.42
N ALA A 212 8.87 20.95 11.78
CA ALA A 212 9.51 20.47 13.02
C ALA A 212 8.68 20.76 14.29
N ALA A 213 7.99 21.91 14.33
CA ALA A 213 7.14 22.30 15.46
C ALA A 213 5.93 21.37 15.69
N ASN A 214 5.48 20.65 14.65
CA ASN A 214 4.35 19.72 14.71
C ASN A 214 4.80 18.24 14.72
N LYS A 215 6.10 17.97 14.77
CA LYS A 215 6.63 16.62 14.88
C LYS A 215 6.20 15.99 16.20
N LYS A 216 5.46 14.88 16.14
CA LYS A 216 4.99 14.15 17.31
C LYS A 216 6.07 13.24 17.89
N GLY A 217 6.91 12.67 17.02
CA GLY A 217 7.98 11.75 17.38
C GLY A 217 9.20 12.44 17.99
N ASN A 218 10.06 11.67 18.63
CA ASN A 218 11.28 12.15 19.28
C ASN A 218 12.56 11.43 18.80
N VAL A 219 12.46 10.70 17.70
CA VAL A 219 13.60 10.01 17.07
C VAL A 219 14.50 11.05 16.41
N THR A 220 15.81 10.98 16.71
CA THR A 220 16.82 11.90 16.15
C THR A 220 17.76 11.22 15.16
N LYS A 221 17.86 9.90 15.21
CA LYS A 221 18.67 9.09 14.29
C LYS A 221 17.97 7.78 13.98
N VAL A 222 17.89 7.43 12.72
CA VAL A 222 17.26 6.19 12.24
C VAL A 222 18.32 5.30 11.62
N THR A 223 18.41 4.05 12.05
CA THR A 223 19.23 3.03 11.42
C THR A 223 18.31 1.90 10.95
N TYR A 224 18.29 1.67 9.65
CA TYR A 224 17.62 0.54 9.03
C TYR A 224 18.63 -0.57 8.73
N THR A 225 18.32 -1.80 9.09
CA THR A 225 19.15 -2.99 8.82
C THR A 225 18.29 -4.09 8.20
N PRO A 226 18.59 -4.55 6.97
CA PRO A 226 17.90 -5.70 6.39
C PRO A 226 18.36 -6.99 7.09
N ILE A 227 17.41 -7.73 7.69
CA ILE A 227 17.68 -9.01 8.34
C ILE A 227 16.76 -10.06 7.71
N LYS A 228 17.29 -10.87 6.78
CA LYS A 228 16.49 -11.81 5.96
C LYS A 228 15.78 -12.89 6.78
N GLN A 229 16.45 -13.43 7.81
CA GLN A 229 15.93 -14.53 8.61
C GLN A 229 15.01 -14.03 9.72
N SER A 230 13.75 -14.50 9.77
CA SER A 230 12.76 -14.05 10.76
C SER A 230 13.19 -14.35 12.20
N ALA A 231 13.76 -15.54 12.45
CA ALA A 231 14.27 -15.90 13.78
C ALA A 231 15.38 -14.94 14.26
N THR A 232 16.25 -14.48 13.36
CA THR A 232 17.31 -13.51 13.67
C THR A 232 16.69 -12.14 13.97
N ARG A 233 15.69 -11.68 13.21
CA ARG A 233 14.96 -10.42 13.51
C ARG A 233 14.28 -10.47 14.87
N THR A 234 13.59 -11.58 15.17
CA THR A 234 12.95 -11.79 16.46
C THR A 234 13.97 -11.77 17.61
N ALA A 235 15.11 -12.44 17.45
CA ALA A 235 16.17 -12.44 18.46
C ALA A 235 16.78 -11.05 18.66
N ALA A 236 17.06 -10.30 17.60
CA ALA A 236 17.60 -8.95 17.66
C ALA A 236 16.65 -7.97 18.37
N LEU A 237 15.32 -8.08 18.15
CA LEU A 237 14.33 -7.30 18.89
C LEU A 237 14.33 -7.65 20.38
N LEU A 238 14.32 -8.94 20.74
CA LEU A 238 14.26 -9.40 22.13
C LEU A 238 15.54 -9.13 22.91
N SER A 239 16.71 -9.09 22.24
CA SER A 239 17.99 -8.69 22.85
C SER A 239 18.13 -7.17 23.01
N GLY A 240 17.31 -6.38 22.31
CA GLY A 240 17.40 -4.92 22.28
C GLY A 240 18.44 -4.37 21.29
N GLU A 241 18.94 -5.19 20.37
CA GLU A 241 19.80 -4.75 19.26
C GLU A 241 19.04 -3.86 18.27
N ILE A 242 17.74 -4.16 18.06
CA ILE A 242 16.82 -3.34 17.30
C ILE A 242 15.58 -2.99 18.14
N ASP A 243 14.93 -1.88 17.80
CA ASP A 243 13.78 -1.34 18.52
C ASP A 243 12.44 -1.76 17.88
N PHE A 244 12.45 -2.11 16.57
CA PHE A 244 11.23 -2.38 15.81
C PHE A 244 11.49 -3.38 14.67
N VAL A 245 10.48 -4.25 14.42
CA VAL A 245 10.41 -5.19 13.28
C VAL A 245 9.12 -4.93 12.52
N LEU A 246 9.23 -4.61 11.22
CA LEU A 246 8.08 -4.33 10.35
C LEU A 246 7.28 -5.59 9.99
N ASP A 247 7.94 -6.74 9.89
CA ASP A 247 7.38 -7.99 9.37
C ASP A 247 7.74 -9.18 10.27
N PRO A 248 7.30 -9.20 11.54
CA PRO A 248 7.51 -10.36 12.42
C PRO A 248 6.77 -11.58 11.86
N ALA A 249 7.40 -12.74 11.92
CA ALA A 249 6.78 -13.97 11.44
C ALA A 249 5.58 -14.38 12.31
N ALA A 250 4.49 -14.84 11.70
CA ALA A 250 3.27 -15.21 12.40
C ALA A 250 3.48 -16.27 13.52
N GLN A 251 4.42 -17.21 13.31
CA GLN A 251 4.76 -18.21 14.31
C GLN A 251 5.47 -17.64 15.55
N ASP A 252 6.08 -16.46 15.45
CA ASP A 252 6.82 -15.82 16.54
C ASP A 252 5.94 -14.90 17.40
N LEU A 253 4.72 -14.58 16.95
CA LEU A 253 3.86 -13.56 17.57
C LEU A 253 3.49 -13.89 19.02
N ASP A 254 3.19 -15.16 19.34
CA ASP A 254 2.83 -15.55 20.71
C ASP A 254 4.00 -15.32 21.69
N ARG A 255 5.22 -15.57 21.26
CA ARG A 255 6.44 -15.27 22.04
C ARG A 255 6.67 -13.75 22.13
N LEU A 256 6.48 -13.04 21.01
CA LEU A 256 6.66 -11.57 20.97
C LEU A 256 5.66 -10.86 21.87
N ARG A 257 4.39 -11.24 21.89
CA ARG A 257 3.35 -10.65 22.77
C ARG A 257 3.69 -10.77 24.26
N GLN A 258 4.46 -11.77 24.67
CA GLN A 258 4.90 -11.94 26.07
C GLN A 258 6.05 -11.00 26.44
N GLN A 259 6.98 -10.73 25.53
CA GLN A 259 8.26 -10.09 25.80
C GLN A 259 8.41 -8.69 25.20
N ALA A 260 7.67 -8.38 24.14
CA ALA A 260 7.68 -7.14 23.38
C ALA A 260 6.26 -6.55 23.29
N LYS A 261 6.11 -5.43 22.59
CA LYS A 261 4.81 -4.87 22.18
C LYS A 261 4.54 -5.32 20.76
N VAL A 262 3.33 -5.84 20.50
CA VAL A 262 2.86 -6.20 19.16
C VAL A 262 1.62 -5.37 18.86
N VAL A 263 1.61 -4.71 17.72
CA VAL A 263 0.47 -3.96 17.17
C VAL A 263 0.04 -4.64 15.88
N GLU A 264 -1.25 -4.83 15.72
CA GLU A 264 -1.85 -5.47 14.55
C GLU A 264 -2.90 -4.54 13.96
N GLY A 265 -2.95 -4.44 12.64
CA GLY A 265 -3.91 -3.61 11.94
C GLY A 265 -4.19 -4.12 10.53
N ASN A 266 -5.32 -3.72 9.98
CA ASN A 266 -5.67 -4.08 8.61
C ASN A 266 -4.73 -3.37 7.62
N GLU A 267 -4.22 -4.14 6.66
CA GLU A 267 -3.64 -3.60 5.44
C GLU A 267 -4.76 -3.22 4.46
N TYR A 268 -4.51 -2.31 3.54
CA TYR A 268 -5.44 -1.98 2.45
C TYR A 268 -5.58 -3.12 1.40
N ARG A 269 -5.27 -4.36 1.78
CA ARG A 269 -5.21 -5.53 0.90
C ARG A 269 -6.28 -6.55 1.23
N THR A 270 -7.08 -6.88 0.21
CA THR A 270 -8.03 -7.99 0.27
C THR A 270 -7.46 -9.22 -0.42
N ILE A 271 -7.46 -10.35 0.27
CA ILE A 271 -7.11 -11.67 -0.28
C ILE A 271 -8.38 -12.33 -0.81
N TYR A 272 -8.32 -12.83 -2.04
CA TYR A 272 -9.48 -13.38 -2.73
C TYR A 272 -9.10 -14.52 -3.68
N ILE A 273 -10.12 -15.26 -4.13
CA ILE A 273 -10.00 -16.23 -5.22
C ILE A 273 -10.70 -15.66 -6.46
N GLY A 274 -9.97 -15.64 -7.58
CA GLY A 274 -10.51 -15.36 -8.90
C GLY A 274 -10.83 -16.66 -9.64
N LEU A 275 -11.86 -16.62 -10.51
CA LEU A 275 -12.36 -17.73 -11.29
C LEU A 275 -12.41 -17.34 -12.77
N ASP A 276 -11.94 -18.18 -13.68
CA ASP A 276 -12.06 -17.93 -15.12
C ASP A 276 -13.51 -18.09 -15.58
N GLN A 277 -14.21 -16.97 -15.73
CA GLN A 277 -15.64 -16.91 -16.12
C GLN A 277 -15.83 -16.72 -17.63
N LYS A 278 -14.75 -16.42 -18.36
CA LYS A 278 -14.83 -15.98 -19.77
C LYS A 278 -14.51 -17.08 -20.77
N SER A 279 -13.58 -17.97 -20.45
CA SER A 279 -13.16 -19.01 -21.37
C SER A 279 -14.34 -19.92 -21.71
N PRO A 280 -14.46 -20.44 -22.97
CA PRO A 280 -15.55 -21.33 -23.34
C PRO A 280 -15.53 -22.66 -22.57
N GLU A 281 -14.35 -23.07 -22.10
CA GLU A 281 -14.13 -24.18 -21.16
C GLU A 281 -12.94 -23.92 -20.26
N LEU A 282 -12.91 -24.54 -19.08
CA LEU A 282 -11.77 -24.40 -18.15
C LEU A 282 -10.55 -25.15 -18.67
N LYS A 283 -9.42 -24.49 -18.71
CA LYS A 283 -8.16 -25.03 -19.23
C LYS A 283 -7.68 -26.27 -18.45
N TYR A 284 -7.83 -26.24 -17.14
CA TYR A 284 -7.38 -27.28 -16.22
C TYR A 284 -8.58 -27.96 -15.54
N SER A 285 -9.46 -28.58 -16.37
CA SER A 285 -10.63 -29.35 -15.95
C SER A 285 -10.85 -30.51 -16.93
N SER A 286 -11.43 -31.59 -16.44
CA SER A 286 -11.88 -32.71 -17.29
C SER A 286 -13.18 -32.40 -18.02
N ILE A 287 -13.92 -31.38 -17.58
CA ILE A 287 -15.19 -30.93 -18.19
C ILE A 287 -14.87 -30.18 -19.48
N LYS A 288 -15.40 -30.71 -20.61
CA LYS A 288 -15.16 -30.14 -21.95
C LYS A 288 -16.43 -29.53 -22.54
N GLY A 289 -16.25 -28.55 -23.45
CA GLY A 289 -17.32 -27.90 -24.19
C GLY A 289 -18.19 -26.93 -23.38
N LYS A 290 -17.88 -26.70 -22.10
CA LYS A 290 -18.55 -25.70 -21.22
C LYS A 290 -17.66 -25.23 -20.10
N ASN A 291 -17.95 -24.04 -19.61
CA ASN A 291 -17.28 -23.45 -18.47
C ASN A 291 -18.21 -23.41 -17.23
N PRO A 292 -17.96 -24.24 -16.21
CA PRO A 292 -18.79 -24.25 -15.01
C PRO A 292 -18.83 -22.90 -14.28
N PHE A 293 -17.75 -22.10 -14.34
CA PHE A 293 -17.67 -20.80 -13.65
C PHE A 293 -18.46 -19.69 -14.34
N ALA A 294 -18.96 -19.89 -15.55
CA ALA A 294 -19.93 -18.99 -16.18
C ALA A 294 -21.29 -18.99 -15.44
N ASP A 295 -21.64 -20.10 -14.75
CA ASP A 295 -22.86 -20.22 -13.96
C ASP A 295 -22.69 -19.60 -12.57
N VAL A 296 -23.50 -18.58 -12.26
CA VAL A 296 -23.46 -17.90 -10.95
C VAL A 296 -23.72 -18.84 -9.77
N ARG A 297 -24.54 -19.90 -9.98
CA ARG A 297 -24.84 -20.89 -8.92
C ARG A 297 -23.59 -21.68 -8.52
N VAL A 298 -22.69 -21.97 -9.49
CA VAL A 298 -21.42 -22.62 -9.21
C VAL A 298 -20.50 -21.69 -8.42
N ARG A 299 -20.41 -20.41 -8.82
CA ARG A 299 -19.61 -19.43 -8.08
C ARG A 299 -20.12 -19.22 -6.65
N GLU A 300 -21.44 -19.11 -6.46
CA GLU A 300 -22.08 -19.04 -5.14
C GLU A 300 -21.77 -20.29 -4.30
N ALA A 301 -21.85 -21.49 -4.90
CA ALA A 301 -21.55 -22.73 -4.20
C ALA A 301 -20.10 -22.75 -3.69
N LEU A 302 -19.14 -22.36 -4.52
CA LEU A 302 -17.74 -22.29 -4.13
C LEU A 302 -17.50 -21.23 -3.03
N TYR A 303 -18.18 -20.10 -3.09
CA TYR A 303 -18.12 -19.04 -2.08
C TYR A 303 -18.64 -19.53 -0.71
N ARG A 304 -19.87 -20.10 -0.67
CA ARG A 304 -20.51 -20.55 0.56
C ARG A 304 -19.84 -21.75 1.21
N ALA A 305 -19.07 -22.52 0.45
CA ALA A 305 -18.31 -23.65 0.98
C ALA A 305 -17.06 -23.26 1.77
N ILE A 306 -16.66 -21.98 1.77
CA ILE A 306 -15.44 -21.52 2.45
C ILE A 306 -15.79 -20.94 3.82
N ASP A 307 -15.37 -21.62 4.88
CA ASP A 307 -15.43 -21.17 6.27
C ASP A 307 -14.26 -20.23 6.56
N VAL A 308 -14.47 -18.93 6.38
CA VAL A 308 -13.42 -17.91 6.58
C VAL A 308 -13.07 -17.70 8.06
N GLU A 309 -13.99 -18.03 8.99
CA GLU A 309 -13.70 -17.99 10.43
C GLU A 309 -12.77 -19.15 10.82
N ALA A 310 -12.95 -20.33 10.24
CA ALA A 310 -12.01 -21.43 10.40
C ALA A 310 -10.64 -21.08 9.79
N LEU A 311 -10.59 -20.42 8.61
CA LEU A 311 -9.34 -19.91 8.04
C LEU A 311 -8.66 -18.93 9.00
N LYS A 312 -9.40 -17.94 9.54
CA LYS A 312 -8.88 -16.97 10.50
C LYS A 312 -8.24 -17.64 11.70
N LYS A 313 -8.94 -18.61 12.30
CA LYS A 313 -8.50 -19.27 13.53
C LYS A 313 -7.35 -20.25 13.28
N ALA A 314 -7.50 -21.15 12.31
CA ALA A 314 -6.60 -22.28 12.15
C ALA A 314 -5.40 -21.98 11.22
N VAL A 315 -5.59 -21.16 10.18
CA VAL A 315 -4.56 -20.88 9.18
C VAL A 315 -3.87 -19.55 9.46
N MET A 316 -4.66 -18.49 9.71
CA MET A 316 -4.14 -17.12 9.82
C MET A 316 -3.74 -16.75 11.24
N ARG A 317 -4.01 -17.59 12.25
CA ARG A 317 -3.70 -17.34 13.68
C ARG A 317 -4.21 -15.96 14.15
N GLY A 318 -5.38 -15.54 13.64
CA GLY A 318 -5.98 -14.24 13.93
C GLY A 318 -5.62 -13.13 12.94
N LEU A 319 -4.58 -13.27 12.12
CA LEU A 319 -4.09 -12.25 11.18
C LEU A 319 -4.96 -12.16 9.92
N SER A 320 -6.26 -12.07 10.09
CA SER A 320 -7.21 -11.82 8.99
C SER A 320 -8.50 -11.21 9.51
N ALA A 321 -9.10 -10.32 8.72
CA ALA A 321 -10.42 -9.76 8.95
C ALA A 321 -11.34 -10.25 7.81
N PRO A 322 -12.22 -11.27 8.06
CA PRO A 322 -13.13 -11.79 7.03
C PRO A 322 -13.92 -10.68 6.36
N THR A 323 -14.01 -10.69 5.01
CA THR A 323 -14.70 -9.66 4.25
C THR A 323 -15.51 -10.23 3.09
N GLY A 324 -16.64 -9.58 2.74
CA GLY A 324 -17.48 -9.88 1.59
C GLY A 324 -17.26 -8.94 0.40
N THR A 325 -16.37 -7.96 0.52
CA THR A 325 -16.10 -6.97 -0.53
C THR A 325 -14.63 -7.01 -1.00
N MET A 326 -14.35 -6.33 -2.11
CA MET A 326 -13.04 -6.30 -2.76
C MET A 326 -12.20 -5.07 -2.37
N ILE A 327 -12.58 -4.37 -1.31
CA ILE A 327 -11.87 -3.21 -0.75
C ILE A 327 -11.81 -3.30 0.77
N ALA A 328 -10.69 -2.90 1.34
CA ALA A 328 -10.46 -2.88 2.79
C ALA A 328 -11.10 -1.63 3.47
N PRO A 329 -11.27 -1.62 4.80
CA PRO A 329 -11.97 -0.55 5.53
C PRO A 329 -11.48 0.87 5.29
N GLN A 330 -10.18 1.06 5.02
CA GLN A 330 -9.58 2.39 4.80
C GLN A 330 -9.83 2.95 3.40
N VAL A 331 -10.40 2.13 2.50
CA VAL A 331 -10.62 2.53 1.10
C VAL A 331 -11.95 3.24 0.96
N ASN A 332 -11.95 4.42 0.32
CA ASN A 332 -13.18 5.17 0.04
C ASN A 332 -14.21 4.30 -0.70
N GLY A 333 -15.44 4.32 -0.23
CA GLY A 333 -16.54 3.49 -0.74
C GLY A 333 -16.83 2.26 0.14
N TRP A 334 -15.93 1.86 1.03
CA TRP A 334 -16.17 0.77 1.96
C TRP A 334 -17.37 1.03 2.89
N SER A 335 -18.07 -0.02 3.28
CA SER A 335 -19.05 -0.01 4.35
C SER A 335 -19.14 -1.38 5.02
N GLU A 336 -19.60 -1.41 6.27
CA GLU A 336 -19.84 -2.65 7.01
C GLU A 336 -20.86 -3.56 6.30
N GLU A 337 -21.85 -2.98 5.62
CA GLU A 337 -22.85 -3.72 4.85
C GLU A 337 -22.21 -4.48 3.69
N LEU A 338 -21.35 -3.82 2.90
CA LEU A 338 -20.63 -4.47 1.80
C LEU A 338 -19.61 -5.51 2.29
N ALA A 339 -18.99 -5.26 3.44
CA ALA A 339 -18.03 -6.18 4.04
C ALA A 339 -18.68 -7.43 4.64
N LYS A 340 -19.99 -7.40 4.90
CA LYS A 340 -20.70 -8.54 5.47
C LYS A 340 -20.74 -9.70 4.49
N ARG A 341 -20.10 -10.81 4.87
CA ARG A 341 -20.12 -12.04 4.07
C ARG A 341 -21.48 -12.74 4.10
N ILE A 342 -21.84 -13.33 2.98
CA ILE A 342 -22.90 -14.35 2.95
C ILE A 342 -22.43 -15.53 3.81
N PRO A 343 -23.29 -16.10 4.66
CA PRO A 343 -22.90 -17.16 5.60
C PRO A 343 -22.31 -18.40 4.92
N TYR A 344 -21.33 -19.01 5.58
CA TYR A 344 -20.87 -20.36 5.28
C TYR A 344 -22.03 -21.35 5.35
N ASP A 345 -22.27 -22.09 4.25
CA ASP A 345 -23.37 -23.05 4.14
C ASP A 345 -23.02 -24.14 3.11
N PRO A 346 -22.33 -25.21 3.55
CA PRO A 346 -21.94 -26.29 2.65
C PRO A 346 -23.14 -27.10 2.10
N GLU A 347 -24.26 -27.16 2.81
CA GLU A 347 -25.44 -27.87 2.31
C GLU A 347 -26.11 -27.09 1.17
N LYS A 348 -26.22 -25.75 1.31
CA LYS A 348 -26.66 -24.90 0.20
C LYS A 348 -25.70 -24.99 -1.00
N SER A 349 -24.40 -25.07 -0.74
CA SER A 349 -23.39 -25.29 -1.79
C SER A 349 -23.62 -26.57 -2.59
N LYS A 350 -23.86 -27.69 -1.92
CA LYS A 350 -24.19 -28.98 -2.58
C LYS A 350 -25.47 -28.88 -3.41
N GLN A 351 -26.53 -28.23 -2.87
CA GLN A 351 -27.78 -27.99 -3.57
C GLN A 351 -27.55 -27.20 -4.86
N LEU A 352 -26.81 -26.09 -4.79
CA LEU A 352 -26.50 -25.24 -5.95
C LEU A 352 -25.71 -25.98 -7.03
N LEU A 353 -24.71 -26.78 -6.63
CA LEU A 353 -23.96 -27.62 -7.57
C LEU A 353 -24.85 -28.66 -8.25
N LYS A 354 -25.77 -29.26 -7.51
CA LYS A 354 -26.76 -30.20 -8.07
C LYS A 354 -27.68 -29.51 -9.07
N GLU A 355 -28.25 -28.37 -8.72
CA GLU A 355 -29.11 -27.56 -9.60
C GLU A 355 -28.39 -27.09 -10.86
N ALA A 356 -27.07 -26.83 -10.77
CA ALA A 356 -26.22 -26.47 -11.90
C ALA A 356 -25.72 -27.68 -12.72
N GLY A 357 -26.00 -28.93 -12.28
CA GLY A 357 -25.61 -30.17 -12.96
C GLY A 357 -24.17 -30.59 -12.70
N TYR A 358 -23.57 -30.18 -11.59
CA TYR A 358 -22.18 -30.46 -11.22
C TYR A 358 -22.03 -31.24 -9.90
N GLU A 359 -23.08 -31.92 -9.44
CA GLU A 359 -23.03 -32.75 -8.23
C GLU A 359 -21.90 -33.81 -8.34
N ASN A 360 -20.86 -33.70 -7.46
CA ASN A 360 -19.69 -34.59 -7.38
C ASN A 360 -18.81 -34.73 -8.65
N ASN A 361 -19.01 -33.91 -9.67
CA ASN A 361 -18.27 -34.01 -10.92
C ASN A 361 -17.55 -32.72 -11.36
N LEU A 362 -17.53 -31.67 -10.52
CA LEU A 362 -16.77 -30.46 -10.78
C LEU A 362 -15.31 -30.68 -10.41
N ASP A 363 -14.41 -30.51 -11.37
CA ASP A 363 -12.97 -30.54 -11.18
C ASP A 363 -12.27 -29.36 -11.85
N PHE A 364 -11.22 -28.86 -11.21
CA PHE A 364 -10.36 -27.81 -11.76
C PHE A 364 -9.07 -27.65 -10.94
N THR A 365 -8.11 -26.85 -11.45
CA THR A 365 -6.89 -26.49 -10.72
C THR A 365 -7.04 -25.12 -10.07
N LEU A 366 -6.65 -25.02 -8.78
CA LEU A 366 -6.43 -23.77 -8.06
C LEU A 366 -4.93 -23.46 -8.07
N ASP A 367 -4.53 -22.44 -8.82
CA ASP A 367 -3.17 -21.90 -8.81
C ASP A 367 -2.96 -20.99 -7.59
N CYS A 368 -1.84 -21.15 -6.91
CA CYS A 368 -1.55 -20.46 -5.65
C CYS A 368 -0.08 -20.04 -5.56
N PRO A 369 0.24 -18.80 -5.15
CA PRO A 369 1.61 -18.48 -4.77
C PRO A 369 1.94 -19.15 -3.43
N ASN A 370 3.24 -19.33 -3.14
CA ASN A 370 3.69 -19.89 -1.85
C ASN A 370 4.76 -19.03 -1.14
N ASN A 371 4.96 -17.80 -1.63
CA ASN A 371 5.91 -16.85 -1.04
C ASN A 371 5.55 -15.39 -1.35
N ARG A 372 4.23 -15.07 -1.40
CA ARG A 372 3.75 -13.73 -1.72
C ARG A 372 2.90 -13.10 -0.62
N TYR A 373 1.95 -13.84 -0.06
CA TYR A 373 1.02 -13.37 0.97
C TYR A 373 1.24 -14.15 2.27
N ILE A 374 0.72 -13.63 3.38
CA ILE A 374 0.79 -14.35 4.67
C ILE A 374 0.04 -15.68 4.53
N ASN A 375 0.74 -16.79 4.72
CA ASN A 375 0.21 -18.16 4.70
C ASN A 375 -0.55 -18.54 3.41
N ASP A 376 -0.19 -17.99 2.26
CA ASP A 376 -0.89 -18.17 0.97
C ASP A 376 -1.11 -19.64 0.59
N GLU A 377 -0.09 -20.48 0.59
CA GLU A 377 -0.25 -21.91 0.29
C GLU A 377 -1.16 -22.64 1.29
N ALA A 378 -1.04 -22.32 2.59
CA ALA A 378 -1.89 -22.92 3.62
C ALA A 378 -3.37 -22.50 3.49
N ILE A 379 -3.64 -21.26 3.05
CA ILE A 379 -4.99 -20.80 2.69
C ILE A 379 -5.54 -21.66 1.57
N CYS A 380 -4.78 -21.84 0.47
CA CYS A 380 -5.20 -22.62 -0.67
C CYS A 380 -5.45 -24.10 -0.31
N GLN A 381 -4.58 -24.72 0.49
CA GLN A 381 -4.75 -26.09 1.00
C GLN A 381 -6.06 -26.24 1.78
N ALA A 382 -6.36 -25.29 2.66
CA ALA A 382 -7.59 -25.29 3.44
C ALA A 382 -8.84 -25.11 2.57
N VAL A 383 -8.80 -24.21 1.59
CA VAL A 383 -9.90 -23.97 0.64
C VAL A 383 -10.18 -25.20 -0.19
N VAL A 384 -9.16 -25.86 -0.75
CA VAL A 384 -9.31 -27.12 -1.51
C VAL A 384 -9.95 -28.20 -0.64
N ALA A 385 -9.52 -28.32 0.64
CA ALA A 385 -10.12 -29.28 1.56
C ALA A 385 -11.59 -28.94 1.89
N MET A 386 -11.97 -27.67 1.96
CA MET A 386 -13.36 -27.24 2.17
C MET A 386 -14.22 -27.55 0.95
N TRP A 387 -13.73 -27.29 -0.26
CA TRP A 387 -14.42 -27.62 -1.51
C TRP A 387 -14.60 -29.13 -1.70
N ALA A 388 -13.65 -29.94 -1.27
CA ALA A 388 -13.78 -31.40 -1.30
C ALA A 388 -14.99 -31.90 -0.48
N ARG A 389 -15.36 -31.23 0.62
CA ARG A 389 -16.53 -31.60 1.46
C ARG A 389 -17.88 -31.42 0.74
N ILE A 390 -17.91 -30.60 -0.31
CA ILE A 390 -19.11 -30.40 -1.14
C ILE A 390 -19.02 -31.15 -2.48
N GLY A 391 -18.07 -32.10 -2.65
CA GLY A 391 -17.92 -32.94 -3.83
C GLY A 391 -17.12 -32.32 -4.98
N VAL A 392 -16.46 -31.17 -4.76
CA VAL A 392 -15.60 -30.52 -5.76
C VAL A 392 -14.18 -31.10 -5.69
N LYS A 393 -13.60 -31.42 -6.85
CA LYS A 393 -12.27 -32.01 -6.99
C LYS A 393 -11.26 -30.96 -7.44
N ALA A 394 -11.04 -29.94 -6.61
CA ALA A 394 -10.02 -28.94 -6.87
C ALA A 394 -8.61 -29.51 -6.62
N GLN A 395 -7.69 -29.29 -7.56
CA GLN A 395 -6.28 -29.65 -7.42
C GLN A 395 -5.46 -28.41 -7.10
N LEU A 396 -4.67 -28.45 -6.03
CA LEU A 396 -3.77 -27.35 -5.68
C LEU A 396 -2.51 -27.40 -6.56
N ASN A 397 -2.18 -26.26 -7.15
CA ASN A 397 -0.92 -26.03 -7.87
C ASN A 397 -0.19 -24.84 -7.25
N ALA A 398 0.59 -25.10 -6.17
CA ALA A 398 1.35 -24.10 -5.46
C ALA A 398 2.72 -23.88 -6.09
N MET A 399 3.14 -22.60 -6.26
CA MET A 399 4.40 -22.25 -6.88
C MET A 399 4.94 -20.92 -6.40
N PRO A 400 6.28 -20.65 -6.53
CA PRO A 400 6.86 -19.36 -6.22
C PRO A 400 6.26 -18.22 -7.06
N ARG A 401 6.16 -17.02 -6.47
CA ARG A 401 5.60 -15.83 -7.13
C ARG A 401 6.18 -15.53 -8.52
N ALA A 402 7.47 -15.83 -8.71
CA ALA A 402 8.17 -15.59 -9.98
C ALA A 402 7.60 -16.43 -11.14
N THR A 403 7.07 -17.62 -10.85
CA THR A 403 6.37 -18.49 -11.82
C THR A 403 4.89 -18.21 -11.84
N TYR A 404 4.30 -17.93 -10.67
CA TYR A 404 2.87 -17.74 -10.49
C TYR A 404 2.32 -16.53 -11.25
N PHE A 405 2.93 -15.33 -11.09
CA PHE A 405 2.40 -14.13 -11.72
C PHE A 405 2.40 -14.20 -13.26
N PRO A 406 3.48 -14.61 -13.94
CA PRO A 406 3.43 -14.77 -15.39
C PRO A 406 2.35 -15.74 -15.87
N LYS A 407 2.11 -16.85 -15.13
CA LYS A 407 1.06 -17.83 -15.45
C LYS A 407 -0.32 -17.18 -15.41
N VAL A 408 -0.67 -16.51 -14.32
CA VAL A 408 -1.98 -15.84 -14.14
C VAL A 408 -2.15 -14.67 -15.12
N GLN A 409 -1.12 -13.85 -15.30
CA GLN A 409 -1.11 -12.70 -16.22
C GLN A 409 -1.33 -13.11 -17.68
N ASN A 410 -0.89 -14.32 -18.05
CA ASN A 410 -1.14 -14.91 -19.38
C ASN A 410 -2.47 -15.68 -19.47
N TYR A 411 -3.37 -15.52 -18.49
CA TYR A 411 -4.68 -16.23 -18.44
C TYR A 411 -4.52 -17.76 -18.48
N ASP A 412 -3.40 -18.27 -17.98
CA ASP A 412 -3.10 -19.70 -17.95
C ASP A 412 -3.52 -20.31 -16.60
N THR A 413 -4.80 -20.13 -16.23
CA THR A 413 -5.34 -20.55 -14.95
C THR A 413 -6.84 -20.83 -15.05
N SER A 414 -7.37 -21.73 -14.21
CA SER A 414 -8.82 -21.91 -14.05
C SER A 414 -9.35 -21.17 -12.82
N ALA A 415 -8.64 -21.30 -11.69
CA ALA A 415 -8.90 -20.56 -10.47
C ALA A 415 -7.56 -20.15 -9.84
N TYR A 416 -7.51 -19.03 -9.14
CA TYR A 416 -6.27 -18.48 -8.60
C TYR A 416 -6.48 -17.70 -7.32
N LEU A 417 -5.53 -17.79 -6.37
CA LEU A 417 -5.49 -16.95 -5.17
C LEU A 417 -4.74 -15.65 -5.48
N PHE A 418 -5.33 -14.51 -5.19
CA PHE A 418 -4.69 -13.22 -5.39
C PHE A 418 -4.90 -12.28 -4.19
N GLY A 419 -4.07 -11.27 -4.03
CA GLY A 419 -4.22 -10.20 -3.06
C GLY A 419 -4.18 -8.84 -3.75
N TRP A 420 -5.21 -8.04 -3.56
CA TRP A 420 -5.35 -6.72 -4.16
C TRP A 420 -5.22 -5.62 -3.12
N GLY A 421 -4.22 -4.79 -3.26
CA GLY A 421 -3.99 -3.60 -2.45
C GLY A 421 -4.40 -2.33 -3.17
N VAL A 422 -4.87 -1.32 -2.44
CA VAL A 422 -5.40 -0.06 -2.99
C VAL A 422 -4.56 1.13 -2.51
N PRO A 423 -3.39 1.40 -3.13
CA PRO A 423 -2.44 2.41 -2.65
C PRO A 423 -2.96 3.86 -2.75
N THR A 424 -4.02 4.10 -3.51
CA THR A 424 -4.70 5.40 -3.59
C THR A 424 -5.76 5.58 -2.49
N PHE A 425 -6.07 4.54 -1.71
CA PHE A 425 -7.19 4.53 -0.76
C PHE A 425 -8.54 4.93 -1.39
N ASP A 426 -8.69 4.70 -2.70
CA ASP A 426 -9.92 4.95 -3.45
C ASP A 426 -10.35 3.74 -4.26
N ALA A 427 -11.63 3.35 -4.14
CA ALA A 427 -12.18 2.16 -4.78
C ALA A 427 -12.07 2.17 -6.31
N LEU A 428 -11.89 3.34 -6.96
CA LEU A 428 -11.73 3.41 -8.41
C LEU A 428 -10.58 2.50 -8.88
N TYR A 429 -9.50 2.39 -8.11
CA TYR A 429 -8.39 1.51 -8.46
C TYR A 429 -8.80 0.04 -8.56
N THR A 430 -9.62 -0.43 -7.61
CA THR A 430 -10.20 -1.78 -7.65
C THR A 430 -11.22 -1.92 -8.77
N LEU A 431 -12.15 -0.98 -8.85
CA LEU A 431 -13.24 -1.01 -9.81
C LEU A 431 -12.71 -1.02 -11.24
N GLN A 432 -11.82 -0.10 -11.57
CA GLN A 432 -11.29 0.06 -12.92
C GLN A 432 -10.35 -1.09 -13.32
N SER A 433 -9.39 -1.43 -12.45
CA SER A 433 -8.34 -2.38 -12.83
C SER A 433 -8.74 -3.84 -12.67
N LEU A 434 -9.57 -4.16 -11.66
CA LEU A 434 -9.86 -5.53 -11.27
C LEU A 434 -11.27 -5.98 -11.64
N ILE A 435 -12.29 -5.11 -11.49
CA ILE A 435 -13.70 -5.49 -11.65
C ILE A 435 -14.24 -5.18 -13.03
N ARG A 436 -13.86 -4.04 -13.62
CA ARG A 436 -14.32 -3.64 -14.96
C ARG A 436 -14.02 -4.72 -16.00
N SER A 437 -14.93 -4.87 -16.95
CA SER A 437 -14.68 -5.66 -18.16
C SER A 437 -13.39 -5.23 -18.83
N LYS A 438 -12.62 -6.19 -19.34
CA LYS A 438 -11.34 -5.91 -20.01
C LYS A 438 -11.53 -4.99 -21.20
N GLY A 439 -10.82 -3.87 -21.18
CA GLY A 439 -10.80 -2.82 -22.19
C GLY A 439 -9.39 -2.35 -22.51
N GLU A 440 -9.28 -1.10 -22.94
CA GLU A 440 -7.99 -0.45 -23.20
C GLU A 440 -7.40 0.17 -21.92
N GLY A 441 -6.09 0.34 -21.90
CA GLY A 441 -5.35 0.99 -20.83
C GLY A 441 -5.46 0.26 -19.50
N ALA A 442 -5.99 0.93 -18.47
CA ALA A 442 -6.13 0.37 -17.12
C ALA A 442 -7.43 -0.46 -16.95
N ASP A 443 -8.37 -0.38 -17.88
CA ASP A 443 -9.67 -1.02 -17.76
C ASP A 443 -9.55 -2.55 -17.79
N GLY A 444 -9.87 -3.21 -16.67
CA GLY A 444 -9.78 -4.65 -16.51
C GLY A 444 -8.37 -5.22 -16.66
N SER A 445 -7.32 -4.41 -16.48
CA SER A 445 -5.92 -4.82 -16.68
C SER A 445 -5.49 -5.97 -15.76
N PHE A 446 -6.14 -6.13 -14.61
CA PHE A 446 -5.96 -7.21 -13.64
C PHE A 446 -7.18 -8.14 -13.52
N ASN A 447 -8.18 -7.99 -14.38
CA ASN A 447 -9.34 -8.86 -14.42
C ASN A 447 -9.00 -10.18 -15.14
N TYR A 448 -8.19 -10.99 -14.50
CA TYR A 448 -7.72 -12.26 -15.07
C TYR A 448 -8.81 -13.35 -15.14
N GLY A 449 -9.87 -13.22 -14.34
CA GLY A 449 -11.04 -14.09 -14.38
C GLY A 449 -12.04 -13.76 -15.48
N GLY A 450 -11.91 -12.61 -16.13
CA GLY A 450 -12.78 -12.18 -17.23
C GLY A 450 -14.21 -11.90 -16.81
N TYR A 451 -14.46 -11.51 -15.53
CA TYR A 451 -15.76 -11.00 -15.08
C TYR A 451 -16.20 -9.85 -15.99
N SER A 452 -17.49 -9.78 -16.33
CA SER A 452 -18.05 -8.74 -17.18
C SER A 452 -19.53 -8.49 -16.85
N ASN A 453 -19.87 -7.24 -16.58
CA ASN A 453 -21.24 -6.81 -16.39
C ASN A 453 -21.40 -5.36 -16.91
N PRO A 454 -22.24 -5.10 -17.94
CA PRO A 454 -22.39 -3.76 -18.53
C PRO A 454 -22.93 -2.71 -17.57
N GLU A 455 -23.76 -3.08 -16.56
CA GLU A 455 -24.25 -2.13 -15.55
C GLU A 455 -23.10 -1.71 -14.61
N VAL A 456 -22.27 -2.65 -14.20
CA VAL A 456 -21.07 -2.38 -13.40
C VAL A 456 -20.09 -1.50 -14.17
N ASP A 457 -19.85 -1.80 -15.45
CA ASP A 457 -19.00 -0.99 -16.32
C ASP A 457 -19.47 0.46 -16.43
N LYS A 458 -20.79 0.68 -16.61
CA LYS A 458 -21.39 2.01 -16.65
C LYS A 458 -21.23 2.77 -15.33
N LEU A 459 -21.40 2.10 -14.19
CA LEU A 459 -21.18 2.70 -12.88
C LEU A 459 -19.69 3.08 -12.68
N ILE A 460 -18.76 2.25 -13.15
CA ILE A 460 -17.33 2.54 -13.09
C ILE A 460 -17.00 3.76 -13.96
N ASP A 461 -17.59 3.90 -15.15
CA ASP A 461 -17.41 5.09 -15.99
C ASP A 461 -17.93 6.36 -15.30
N GLN A 462 -19.04 6.28 -14.56
CA GLN A 462 -19.49 7.37 -13.73
C GLN A 462 -18.49 7.69 -12.61
N VAL A 463 -17.97 6.69 -11.88
CA VAL A 463 -16.99 6.86 -10.79
C VAL A 463 -15.70 7.54 -11.27
N LYS A 464 -15.28 7.28 -12.51
CA LYS A 464 -14.08 7.89 -13.12
C LYS A 464 -14.18 9.43 -13.23
N THR A 465 -15.36 9.96 -13.41
CA THR A 465 -15.55 11.37 -13.80
C THR A 465 -16.44 12.16 -12.84
N GLU A 466 -17.17 11.51 -11.94
CA GLU A 466 -18.05 12.17 -10.95
C GLU A 466 -17.20 12.89 -9.89
N THR A 467 -17.45 14.18 -9.73
CA THR A 467 -16.78 15.06 -8.78
C THR A 467 -17.58 15.35 -7.53
N ASP A 468 -18.87 15.01 -7.52
CA ASP A 468 -19.69 15.03 -6.30
C ASP A 468 -19.39 13.77 -5.48
N ASP A 469 -18.76 13.94 -4.33
CA ASP A 469 -18.32 12.83 -3.48
C ASP A 469 -19.45 11.89 -3.03
N ALA A 470 -20.64 12.42 -2.78
CA ALA A 470 -21.78 11.62 -2.34
C ALA A 470 -22.31 10.73 -3.49
N LYS A 471 -22.51 11.30 -4.67
CA LYS A 471 -22.93 10.55 -5.88
C LYS A 471 -21.88 9.55 -6.30
N ARG A 472 -20.60 9.94 -6.22
CA ARG A 472 -19.47 9.08 -6.53
C ARG A 472 -19.40 7.87 -5.59
N THR A 473 -19.54 8.10 -4.28
CA THR A 473 -19.54 7.03 -3.27
C THR A 473 -20.75 6.10 -3.44
N GLU A 474 -21.92 6.63 -3.80
CA GLU A 474 -23.10 5.82 -4.11
C GLU A 474 -22.86 4.91 -5.34
N ALA A 475 -22.30 5.44 -6.42
CA ALA A 475 -21.97 4.67 -7.60
C ALA A 475 -20.92 3.58 -7.31
N ILE A 476 -19.89 3.88 -6.51
CA ILE A 476 -18.91 2.90 -6.01
C ILE A 476 -19.59 1.75 -5.30
N ARG A 477 -20.42 2.06 -4.30
CA ARG A 477 -21.10 1.06 -3.47
C ARG A 477 -22.06 0.20 -4.29
N LYS A 478 -22.77 0.81 -5.22
CA LYS A 478 -23.67 0.08 -6.13
C LYS A 478 -22.92 -0.90 -7.02
N ALA A 479 -21.79 -0.47 -7.62
CA ALA A 479 -20.94 -1.33 -8.45
C ALA A 479 -20.38 -2.53 -7.65
N LEU A 480 -19.89 -2.28 -6.43
CA LEU A 480 -19.39 -3.34 -5.55
C LEU A 480 -20.50 -4.30 -5.10
N ALA A 481 -21.71 -3.80 -4.84
CA ALA A 481 -22.84 -4.64 -4.43
C ALA A 481 -23.30 -5.57 -5.55
N ILE A 482 -23.42 -5.09 -6.80
CA ILE A 482 -23.75 -5.92 -7.95
C ILE A 482 -22.67 -6.99 -8.17
N HIS A 483 -21.39 -6.60 -8.16
CA HIS A 483 -20.28 -7.54 -8.29
C HIS A 483 -20.31 -8.64 -7.21
N ALA A 484 -20.59 -8.28 -5.96
CA ALA A 484 -20.69 -9.24 -4.85
C ALA A 484 -21.88 -10.20 -5.01
N GLN A 485 -23.05 -9.71 -5.47
CA GLN A 485 -24.25 -10.54 -5.73
C GLN A 485 -24.02 -11.53 -6.88
N GLU A 486 -23.17 -11.20 -7.84
CA GLU A 486 -22.81 -12.08 -8.95
C GLU A 486 -21.62 -13.00 -8.63
N PHE A 487 -21.06 -12.92 -7.44
CA PHE A 487 -19.86 -13.68 -7.06
C PHE A 487 -18.74 -13.55 -8.10
N GLY A 488 -18.51 -12.32 -8.57
CA GLY A 488 -17.51 -12.04 -9.60
C GLY A 488 -16.10 -12.40 -9.16
N HIS A 489 -15.80 -12.25 -7.87
CA HIS A 489 -14.64 -12.78 -7.14
C HIS A 489 -15.11 -13.39 -5.82
N ILE A 490 -14.28 -14.20 -5.19
CA ILE A 490 -14.52 -14.77 -3.85
C ILE A 490 -13.57 -14.08 -2.85
N PRO A 491 -13.93 -12.93 -2.24
CA PRO A 491 -13.12 -12.32 -1.19
C PRO A 491 -13.08 -13.24 0.03
N LEU A 492 -11.91 -13.39 0.63
CA LEU A 492 -11.71 -14.20 1.84
C LEU A 492 -11.59 -13.30 3.08
N HIS A 493 -10.61 -12.42 3.06
CA HIS A 493 -10.32 -11.53 4.18
C HIS A 493 -9.46 -10.33 3.76
N ASP A 494 -9.54 -9.27 4.53
CA ASP A 494 -8.53 -8.21 4.51
C ASP A 494 -7.34 -8.67 5.34
N GLN A 495 -6.13 -8.50 4.80
CA GLN A 495 -4.89 -8.94 5.43
C GLN A 495 -4.63 -8.09 6.68
N VAL A 496 -4.32 -8.75 7.80
CA VAL A 496 -3.87 -8.09 9.02
C VAL A 496 -2.36 -8.22 9.11
N ILE A 497 -1.67 -7.07 9.23
CA ILE A 497 -0.22 -7.03 9.33
C ILE A 497 0.21 -6.73 10.76
N PRO A 498 1.08 -7.57 11.34
CA PRO A 498 1.65 -7.32 12.66
C PRO A 498 2.92 -6.47 12.55
N TRP A 499 3.13 -5.59 13.53
CA TRP A 499 4.37 -4.91 13.82
C TRP A 499 4.82 -5.27 15.23
N ALA A 500 6.10 -5.49 15.44
CA ALA A 500 6.65 -5.79 16.78
C ALA A 500 7.72 -4.78 17.16
N MET A 501 7.71 -4.35 18.43
CA MET A 501 8.60 -3.31 18.94
C MET A 501 8.93 -3.53 20.42
N ARG A 502 9.98 -2.86 20.88
CA ARG A 502 10.29 -2.79 22.32
C ARG A 502 9.14 -2.12 23.08
N LYS A 503 8.98 -2.45 24.36
CA LYS A 503 7.86 -1.97 25.18
C LYS A 503 7.82 -0.45 25.35
N ASN A 504 8.97 0.21 25.30
CA ASN A 504 9.12 1.67 25.39
C ASN A 504 8.98 2.41 24.06
N VAL A 505 8.63 1.72 22.97
CA VAL A 505 8.43 2.30 21.65
C VAL A 505 6.94 2.39 21.35
N ASN A 506 6.50 3.56 20.85
CA ASN A 506 5.15 3.78 20.36
C ASN A 506 5.20 4.20 18.90
N VAL A 507 4.33 3.61 18.09
CA VAL A 507 4.17 3.87 16.66
C VAL A 507 2.70 3.98 16.32
N VAL A 508 2.38 4.66 15.23
CA VAL A 508 1.04 4.64 14.61
C VAL A 508 1.05 3.57 13.54
N HIS A 509 0.24 2.52 13.72
CA HIS A 509 0.11 1.45 12.73
C HIS A 509 -0.63 1.97 11.51
N ARG A 510 -0.10 1.71 10.31
CA ARG A 510 -0.66 2.20 9.06
C ARG A 510 -1.08 1.07 8.12
N ALA A 511 -2.23 1.26 7.46
CA ALA A 511 -2.76 0.31 6.48
C ALA A 511 -1.89 0.19 5.20
N ASP A 512 -1.05 1.19 4.91
CA ASP A 512 -0.07 1.16 3.82
C ASP A 512 1.26 0.48 4.21
N ASN A 513 1.35 -0.06 5.42
CA ASN A 513 2.53 -0.70 5.98
C ASN A 513 3.77 0.20 6.01
N ARG A 514 3.58 1.53 6.10
CA ARG A 514 4.67 2.51 6.20
C ARG A 514 4.91 2.90 7.64
N LEU A 515 6.13 2.79 8.11
CA LEU A 515 6.54 3.34 9.40
C LEU A 515 6.86 4.82 9.22
N THR A 516 5.96 5.69 9.66
CA THR A 516 6.10 7.15 9.61
C THR A 516 6.97 7.62 10.77
N MET A 517 8.21 7.96 10.49
CA MET A 517 9.24 8.14 11.51
C MET A 517 9.01 9.37 12.40
N GLU A 518 8.41 10.41 11.86
CA GLU A 518 8.06 11.62 12.60
C GLU A 518 6.92 11.42 13.64
N TRP A 519 6.31 10.23 13.68
CA TRP A 519 5.31 9.84 14.68
C TRP A 519 5.84 8.82 15.70
N VAL A 520 7.07 8.33 15.54
CA VAL A 520 7.67 7.34 16.45
C VAL A 520 8.14 8.03 17.73
N THR A 521 7.71 7.51 18.89
CA THR A 521 8.19 7.97 20.20
C THR A 521 8.89 6.84 20.96
N ILE A 522 9.99 7.21 21.64
CA ILE A 522 10.73 6.34 22.55
C ILE A 522 10.61 6.95 23.95
N GLU A 523 10.08 6.22 24.90
CA GLU A 523 9.99 6.61 26.33
C GLU A 523 11.35 6.50 27.02
#